data_2045ceb38c6494823c1d4661f7aae4b6
#
_entry.id   2045ceb38c6494823c1d4661f7aae4b6
#
_cell.length_a   1.000
_cell.length_b   1.000
_cell.length_c   1.000
_cell.angle_alpha   90.00
_cell.angle_beta   90.00
_cell.angle_gamma   90.00
#
_symmetry.space_group_name_H-M   'P 1'
#
loop_
_entity.id
_entity.type
_entity.pdbx_description
1 polymer ?
#
loop_
_entity_poly.entity_id
_entity_poly.type
_entity_poly.pdbx_seq_one_letter_code
_entity_poly.pdbx_strand_id
1 'polypeptide(L)'
;LCLVVLFTGCERRALTYYEVTELHILVDWSQSGLAAEEENYGSTILFYPRDGGAPHIFQMGERTGETVRLPMGTYDAIIFNRSFNDFSNIAFRGDSYETLEAYARKVETRVDEVTRVETRTIISSPDELAVATLEGFIVTEDMLGNYSQTTYGRTAASRTVEEETDEIYTLRFVPKKLTRKVAAVLHIEGLNNIRSATCRLSGVAESFPCHRKDVCQHCDAGV
;
A
#
# COMPACT_ATOMS: atom_id res chain seq x y z
N LEU A 1 -27.79 -39.03 -59.15
CA LEU A 1 -26.87 -37.89 -59.02
C LEU A 1 -26.94 -37.38 -57.60
N CYS A 2 -26.01 -37.83 -56.70
CA CYS A 2 -25.94 -37.34 -55.32
C CYS A 2 -25.15 -36.03 -55.28
N LEU A 3 -25.77 -34.96 -54.87
CA LEU A 3 -25.15 -33.66 -54.61
C LEU A 3 -24.59 -33.65 -53.19
N VAL A 4 -23.29 -33.82 -53.01
CA VAL A 4 -22.61 -33.67 -51.71
C VAL A 4 -22.32 -32.18 -51.50
N VAL A 5 -23.08 -31.55 -50.60
CA VAL A 5 -22.84 -30.17 -50.15
C VAL A 5 -21.82 -30.22 -49.02
N LEU A 6 -20.57 -29.83 -49.31
CA LEU A 6 -19.52 -29.64 -48.33
C LEU A 6 -19.77 -28.34 -47.58
N PHE A 7 -20.30 -28.42 -46.35
CA PHE A 7 -20.31 -27.30 -45.41
C PHE A 7 -18.89 -27.14 -44.88
N THR A 8 -18.11 -26.26 -45.47
CA THR A 8 -16.91 -25.73 -44.82
C THR A 8 -17.35 -24.78 -43.71
N GLY A 9 -17.51 -25.34 -42.52
CA GLY A 9 -17.72 -24.54 -41.35
C GLY A 9 -16.49 -23.65 -41.11
N CYS A 10 -16.65 -22.34 -41.26
CA CYS A 10 -15.66 -21.39 -40.81
C CYS A 10 -15.62 -21.46 -39.27
N GLU A 11 -14.64 -22.16 -38.73
CA GLU A 11 -14.38 -22.09 -37.30
C GLU A 11 -14.04 -20.63 -36.97
N ARG A 12 -14.99 -19.94 -36.35
CA ARG A 12 -14.71 -18.62 -35.73
C ARG A 12 -13.68 -18.85 -34.62
N ARG A 13 -12.47 -18.32 -34.82
CA ARG A 13 -11.52 -18.24 -33.70
C ARG A 13 -12.21 -17.55 -32.53
N ALA A 14 -12.16 -18.19 -31.36
CA ALA A 14 -12.57 -17.53 -30.14
C ALA A 14 -11.77 -16.24 -29.99
N LEU A 15 -12.46 -15.11 -29.86
CA LEU A 15 -11.81 -13.85 -29.52
C LEU A 15 -11.25 -14.02 -28.11
N THR A 16 -9.93 -13.98 -27.97
CA THR A 16 -9.29 -13.93 -26.67
C THR A 16 -9.40 -12.49 -26.18
N TYR A 17 -10.24 -12.28 -25.18
CA TYR A 17 -10.36 -10.98 -24.50
C TYR A 17 -9.31 -10.94 -23.39
N TYR A 18 -8.43 -9.97 -23.45
CA TYR A 18 -7.52 -9.63 -22.35
C TYR A 18 -8.19 -8.54 -21.52
N GLU A 19 -8.49 -8.85 -20.26
CA GLU A 19 -9.20 -7.94 -19.36
C GLU A 19 -8.25 -7.14 -18.46
N VAL A 20 -6.98 -7.57 -18.37
CA VAL A 20 -5.99 -7.00 -17.46
C VAL A 20 -4.63 -6.83 -18.13
N THR A 21 -3.83 -5.93 -17.57
CA THR A 21 -2.39 -5.80 -17.86
C THR A 21 -1.56 -6.26 -16.67
N GLU A 22 -0.37 -6.79 -16.90
CA GLU A 22 0.65 -7.00 -15.87
C GLU A 22 1.50 -5.75 -15.69
N LEU A 23 1.67 -5.35 -14.43
CA LEU A 23 2.49 -4.24 -14.01
C LEU A 23 3.55 -4.74 -13.05
N HIS A 24 4.80 -4.38 -13.29
CA HIS A 24 5.87 -4.64 -12.35
C HIS A 24 6.00 -3.46 -11.38
N ILE A 25 5.78 -3.72 -10.10
CA ILE A 25 5.91 -2.73 -9.04
C ILE A 25 7.33 -2.83 -8.48
N LEU A 26 8.08 -1.73 -8.52
CA LEU A 26 9.40 -1.61 -7.89
C LEU A 26 9.34 -0.58 -6.78
N VAL A 27 9.87 -0.94 -5.61
CA VAL A 27 9.86 -0.07 -4.43
C VAL A 27 11.27 0.10 -3.89
N ASP A 28 11.71 1.34 -3.85
CA ASP A 28 12.98 1.73 -3.24
C ASP A 28 12.74 2.23 -1.81
N TRP A 29 13.03 1.38 -0.83
CA TRP A 29 12.91 1.68 0.59
C TRP A 29 14.13 2.40 1.19
N SER A 30 15.21 2.59 0.43
CA SER A 30 16.47 3.16 0.93
C SER A 30 16.30 4.55 1.56
N GLN A 31 15.32 5.32 1.07
CA GLN A 31 15.03 6.67 1.56
C GLN A 31 13.89 6.71 2.60
N SER A 32 13.32 5.56 2.95
CA SER A 32 12.18 5.50 3.86
C SER A 32 12.53 5.88 5.29
N GLY A 33 13.78 5.66 5.73
CA GLY A 33 14.21 5.88 7.11
C GLY A 33 13.56 4.93 8.13
N LEU A 34 13.05 3.79 7.66
CA LEU A 34 12.50 2.72 8.50
C LEU A 34 13.61 1.98 9.25
N ALA A 35 13.26 1.40 10.39
CA ALA A 35 14.16 0.53 11.14
C ALA A 35 14.40 -0.80 10.41
N ALA A 36 15.51 -1.47 10.68
CA ALA A 36 15.87 -2.74 10.03
C ALA A 36 14.84 -3.85 10.29
N GLU A 37 14.16 -3.83 11.43
CA GLU A 37 13.10 -4.79 11.77
C GLU A 37 11.91 -4.73 10.80
N GLU A 38 11.72 -3.58 10.15
CA GLU A 38 10.67 -3.40 9.14
C GLU A 38 10.92 -4.20 7.85
N GLU A 39 12.13 -4.67 7.63
CA GLU A 39 12.48 -5.51 6.47
C GLU A 39 11.81 -6.89 6.51
N ASN A 40 11.35 -7.32 7.68
CA ASN A 40 10.65 -8.59 7.86
C ASN A 40 9.17 -8.56 7.41
N TYR A 41 8.63 -7.37 7.13
CA TYR A 41 7.26 -7.21 6.65
C TYR A 41 7.23 -7.07 5.13
N GLY A 42 6.15 -7.55 4.52
CA GLY A 42 5.84 -7.25 3.12
C GLY A 42 5.43 -5.79 2.94
N SER A 43 4.83 -5.49 1.82
CA SER A 43 4.22 -4.18 1.57
C SER A 43 2.81 -4.34 1.02
N THR A 44 2.02 -3.28 1.06
CA THR A 44 0.68 -3.26 0.46
C THR A 44 0.57 -2.10 -0.49
N ILE A 45 0.06 -2.37 -1.70
CA ILE A 45 -0.28 -1.34 -2.66
C ILE A 45 -1.78 -1.36 -2.94
N LEU A 46 -2.39 -0.16 -2.96
CA LEU A 46 -3.78 0.05 -3.32
C LEU A 46 -3.83 0.90 -4.59
N PHE A 47 -4.66 0.47 -5.52
CA PHE A 47 -5.01 1.27 -6.70
C PHE A 47 -6.47 1.68 -6.61
N TYR A 48 -6.71 2.97 -6.54
CA TYR A 48 -8.04 3.57 -6.48
C TYR A 48 -8.48 3.99 -7.88
N PRO A 49 -9.54 3.36 -8.45
CA PRO A 49 -10.07 3.79 -9.74
C PRO A 49 -10.66 5.20 -9.63
N ARG A 50 -10.29 6.10 -10.56
CA ARG A 50 -10.83 7.48 -10.58
C ARG A 50 -12.29 7.56 -11.03
N ASP A 51 -12.76 6.57 -11.77
CA ASP A 51 -14.15 6.42 -12.17
C ASP A 51 -15.05 5.86 -11.06
N GLY A 52 -14.48 5.59 -9.89
CA GLY A 52 -15.17 5.07 -8.72
C GLY A 52 -15.09 3.55 -8.60
N GLY A 53 -15.55 3.05 -7.45
CA GLY A 53 -15.48 1.64 -7.10
C GLY A 53 -14.51 1.34 -5.97
N ALA A 54 -14.42 0.06 -5.61
CA ALA A 54 -13.51 -0.40 -4.57
C ALA A 54 -12.06 -0.38 -5.05
N PRO A 55 -11.09 -0.08 -4.20
CA PRO A 55 -9.68 -0.15 -4.56
C PRO A 55 -9.24 -1.59 -4.85
N HIS A 56 -8.34 -1.75 -5.81
CA HIS A 56 -7.61 -2.99 -5.99
C HIS A 56 -6.47 -3.05 -4.98
N ILE A 57 -6.48 -4.05 -4.11
CA ILE A 57 -5.52 -4.20 -3.00
C ILE A 57 -4.62 -5.39 -3.29
N PHE A 58 -3.31 -5.15 -3.32
CA PHE A 58 -2.30 -6.18 -3.48
C PHE A 58 -1.37 -6.19 -2.28
N GLN A 59 -1.26 -7.36 -1.66
CA GLN A 59 -0.29 -7.61 -0.59
C GLN A 59 0.95 -8.21 -1.24
N MET A 60 2.04 -7.47 -1.21
CA MET A 60 3.30 -7.85 -1.83
C MET A 60 4.13 -8.65 -0.84
N GLY A 61 4.40 -9.91 -1.18
CA GLY A 61 5.28 -10.77 -0.38
C GLY A 61 6.74 -10.32 -0.47
N GLU A 62 7.17 -9.95 -1.67
CA GLU A 62 8.46 -9.32 -1.88
C GLU A 62 8.33 -7.80 -1.75
N ARG A 63 8.93 -7.27 -0.68
CA ARG A 63 8.83 -5.86 -0.31
C ARG A 63 9.36 -4.89 -1.39
N THR A 64 10.35 -5.31 -2.15
CA THR A 64 11.06 -4.47 -3.14
C THR A 64 10.46 -4.54 -4.53
N GLY A 65 9.66 -5.56 -4.83
CA GLY A 65 9.04 -5.67 -6.13
C GLY A 65 8.13 -6.87 -6.27
N GLU A 66 7.04 -6.69 -7.00
CA GLU A 66 6.10 -7.75 -7.34
C GLU A 66 5.33 -7.39 -8.60
N THR A 67 4.76 -8.40 -9.25
CA THR A 67 3.91 -8.22 -10.43
C THR A 67 2.44 -8.23 -10.01
N VAL A 68 1.70 -7.21 -10.40
CA VAL A 68 0.26 -7.07 -10.14
C VAL A 68 -0.52 -6.99 -11.44
N ARG A 69 -1.81 -7.29 -11.39
CA ARG A 69 -2.68 -7.25 -12.57
C ARG A 69 -3.79 -6.24 -12.35
N LEU A 70 -3.92 -5.29 -13.29
CA LEU A 70 -4.96 -4.28 -13.26
C LEU A 70 -5.78 -4.28 -14.55
N PRO A 71 -7.10 -4.05 -14.47
CA PRO A 71 -7.94 -3.79 -15.64
C PRO A 71 -7.66 -2.39 -16.22
N MET A 72 -8.20 -2.13 -17.39
CA MET A 72 -8.16 -0.81 -18.03
C MET A 72 -8.81 0.23 -17.11
N GLY A 73 -8.20 1.41 -17.01
CA GLY A 73 -8.72 2.50 -16.16
C GLY A 73 -7.67 3.54 -15.80
N THR A 74 -8.10 4.57 -15.09
CA THR A 74 -7.21 5.57 -14.50
C THR A 74 -7.18 5.40 -12.98
N TYR A 75 -5.99 5.34 -12.41
CA TYR A 75 -5.78 4.98 -11.01
C TYR A 75 -4.93 5.99 -10.29
N ASP A 76 -5.25 6.20 -9.01
CA ASP A 76 -4.35 6.76 -8.03
C ASP A 76 -3.88 5.63 -7.11
N ALA A 77 -2.59 5.58 -6.81
CA ALA A 77 -2.01 4.49 -6.04
C ALA A 77 -1.37 4.97 -4.74
N ILE A 78 -1.48 4.15 -3.71
CA ILE A 78 -0.81 4.33 -2.42
C ILE A 78 -0.12 3.01 -2.05
N ILE A 79 1.15 3.09 -1.65
CA ILE A 79 1.90 1.94 -1.13
C ILE A 79 2.41 2.24 0.28
N PHE A 80 2.42 1.23 1.16
CA PHE A 80 2.98 1.31 2.51
C PHE A 80 3.66 0.01 2.96
N ASN A 81 4.46 0.13 4.01
CA ASN A 81 5.50 -0.82 4.42
C ASN A 81 5.04 -2.07 5.16
N ARG A 82 3.73 -2.34 5.26
CA ARG A 82 3.17 -3.54 5.89
C ARG A 82 1.82 -3.89 5.31
N SER A 83 1.29 -5.07 5.61
CA SER A 83 -0.13 -5.34 5.40
C SER A 83 -0.98 -4.63 6.47
N PHE A 84 -2.26 -4.40 6.18
CA PHE A 84 -3.18 -3.76 7.14
C PHE A 84 -3.24 -4.48 8.50
N ASN A 85 -3.08 -5.80 8.50
CA ASN A 85 -3.17 -6.65 9.68
C ASN A 85 -1.88 -6.67 10.51
N ASP A 86 -0.75 -6.26 9.91
CA ASP A 86 0.55 -6.26 10.57
C ASP A 86 0.80 -4.99 11.38
N PHE A 87 -0.07 -3.99 11.25
CA PHE A 87 -0.02 -2.80 12.10
C PHE A 87 -0.72 -3.07 13.44
N SER A 88 0.04 -2.97 14.53
CA SER A 88 -0.48 -3.17 15.88
C SER A 88 -1.16 -1.93 16.43
N ASN A 89 -0.54 -0.77 16.25
CA ASN A 89 -0.95 0.50 16.85
C ASN A 89 -1.46 1.54 15.84
N ILE A 90 -1.43 1.21 14.56
CA ILE A 90 -2.04 2.02 13.49
C ILE A 90 -3.28 1.30 12.97
N ALA A 91 -4.30 2.06 12.63
CA ALA A 91 -5.44 1.61 11.85
C ALA A 91 -5.72 2.60 10.73
N PHE A 92 -6.48 2.16 9.75
CA PHE A 92 -6.81 2.95 8.57
C PHE A 92 -8.32 3.16 8.50
N ARG A 93 -8.72 4.31 7.97
CA ARG A 93 -10.11 4.64 7.66
C ARG A 93 -10.18 5.43 6.37
N GLY A 94 -11.34 5.42 5.73
CA GLY A 94 -11.55 6.01 4.41
C GLY A 94 -11.53 4.94 3.31
N ASP A 95 -12.34 5.15 2.30
CA ASP A 95 -12.62 4.23 1.20
C ASP A 95 -12.17 4.75 -0.18
N SER A 96 -11.63 5.97 -0.23
CA SER A 96 -11.09 6.61 -1.43
C SER A 96 -9.65 7.09 -1.22
N TYR A 97 -8.98 7.41 -2.34
CA TYR A 97 -7.62 7.95 -2.33
C TYR A 97 -7.49 9.19 -1.45
N GLU A 98 -8.44 10.14 -1.55
CA GLU A 98 -8.43 11.39 -0.80
C GLU A 98 -8.81 11.23 0.67
N THR A 99 -9.57 10.18 0.99
CA THR A 99 -10.09 9.97 2.35
C THR A 99 -9.29 8.97 3.16
N LEU A 100 -8.37 8.22 2.54
CA LEU A 100 -7.56 7.25 3.27
C LEU A 100 -6.68 7.95 4.29
N GLU A 101 -6.91 7.62 5.54
CA GLU A 101 -6.25 8.21 6.70
C GLU A 101 -5.73 7.11 7.63
N ALA A 102 -4.46 7.22 8.02
CA ALA A 102 -3.87 6.41 9.06
C ALA A 102 -4.05 7.10 10.41
N TYR A 103 -4.49 6.37 11.44
CA TYR A 103 -4.68 6.90 12.78
C TYR A 103 -4.15 5.95 13.85
N ALA A 104 -3.68 6.54 14.96
CA ALA A 104 -3.20 5.77 16.10
C ALA A 104 -4.38 5.14 16.87
N ARG A 105 -4.25 3.85 17.21
CA ARG A 105 -5.27 3.14 17.98
C ARG A 105 -5.35 3.70 19.41
N LYS A 106 -6.57 3.81 19.91
CA LYS A 106 -6.83 4.24 21.28
C LYS A 106 -6.46 3.13 22.26
N VAL A 107 -5.81 3.50 23.35
CA VAL A 107 -5.63 2.62 24.51
C VAL A 107 -6.84 2.81 25.41
N GLU A 108 -7.54 1.73 25.75
CA GLU A 108 -8.54 1.77 26.81
C GLU A 108 -7.84 2.04 28.14
N THR A 109 -7.98 3.25 28.65
CA THR A 109 -7.58 3.54 30.03
C THR A 109 -8.65 3.01 30.97
N ARG A 110 -8.27 2.11 31.90
CA ARG A 110 -9.06 1.89 33.11
C ARG A 110 -9.18 3.26 33.82
N VAL A 111 -10.39 3.80 33.78
CA VAL A 111 -10.73 5.01 34.51
C VAL A 111 -10.61 4.66 36.01
N ASP A 112 -9.64 5.24 36.71
CA ASP A 112 -9.70 5.29 38.15
C ASP A 112 -10.96 6.08 38.53
N GLU A 113 -11.93 5.43 39.14
CA GLU A 113 -13.24 5.99 39.54
C GLU A 113 -13.17 7.16 40.51
N VAL A 114 -11.98 7.57 40.93
CA VAL A 114 -11.79 8.56 42.00
C VAL A 114 -11.65 9.99 41.49
N THR A 115 -11.32 10.21 40.24
CA THR A 115 -11.20 11.58 39.72
C THR A 115 -12.14 11.75 38.53
N ARG A 116 -13.23 12.51 38.71
CA ARG A 116 -14.11 13.05 37.63
C ARG A 116 -13.36 14.07 36.78
N VAL A 117 -12.24 13.70 36.19
CA VAL A 117 -11.52 14.48 35.16
C VAL A 117 -11.94 13.96 33.82
N GLU A 118 -12.29 14.87 32.90
CA GLU A 118 -12.60 14.59 31.48
C GLU A 118 -11.72 13.49 30.95
N THR A 119 -12.33 12.41 30.41
CA THR A 119 -11.65 11.25 29.83
C THR A 119 -10.85 11.70 28.61
N ARG A 120 -9.59 12.05 28.81
CA ARG A 120 -8.67 12.33 27.71
C ARG A 120 -8.36 11.02 27.01
N THR A 121 -8.57 10.98 25.72
CA THR A 121 -8.19 9.83 24.90
C THR A 121 -6.67 9.67 24.92
N ILE A 122 -6.20 8.49 25.31
CA ILE A 122 -4.79 8.12 25.24
C ILE A 122 -4.64 7.21 24.02
N ILE A 123 -3.64 7.51 23.19
CA ILE A 123 -3.28 6.71 22.02
C ILE A 123 -1.96 5.98 22.28
N SER A 124 -1.80 4.81 21.67
CA SER A 124 -0.52 4.09 21.65
C SER A 124 0.49 4.83 20.79
N SER A 125 1.77 4.61 21.07
CA SER A 125 2.81 4.99 20.12
C SER A 125 2.57 4.26 18.80
N PRO A 126 2.43 4.95 17.67
CA PRO A 126 2.18 4.32 16.39
C PRO A 126 3.37 3.47 15.94
N ASP A 127 3.08 2.44 15.15
CA ASP A 127 4.08 1.69 14.41
C ASP A 127 4.80 2.60 13.41
N GLU A 128 5.93 2.15 12.88
CA GLU A 128 6.58 2.85 11.79
C GLU A 128 5.76 2.75 10.51
N LEU A 129 5.42 3.88 9.91
CA LEU A 129 4.66 3.97 8.67
C LEU A 129 5.44 4.79 7.64
N ALA A 130 5.69 4.20 6.49
CA ALA A 130 6.24 4.87 5.31
C ALA A 130 5.30 4.67 4.13
N VAL A 131 5.08 5.73 3.36
CA VAL A 131 4.09 5.77 2.27
C VAL A 131 4.72 6.41 1.02
N ALA A 132 4.35 5.89 -0.15
CA ALA A 132 4.51 6.59 -1.41
C ALA A 132 3.17 6.63 -2.16
N THR A 133 3.00 7.64 -3.00
CA THR A 133 1.79 7.85 -3.79
C THR A 133 2.13 8.05 -5.26
N LEU A 134 1.24 7.62 -6.13
CA LEU A 134 1.27 7.87 -7.56
C LEU A 134 -0.12 8.30 -8.00
N GLU A 135 -0.24 9.39 -8.74
CA GLU A 135 -1.52 9.92 -9.18
C GLU A 135 -1.66 9.86 -10.69
N GLY A 136 -2.86 9.50 -11.16
CA GLY A 136 -3.24 9.57 -12.55
C GLY A 136 -2.53 8.56 -13.46
N PHE A 137 -2.19 7.39 -12.96
CA PHE A 137 -1.69 6.29 -13.79
C PHE A 137 -2.82 5.73 -14.66
N ILE A 138 -2.57 5.60 -15.96
CA ILE A 138 -3.56 5.14 -16.92
C ILE A 138 -3.15 3.78 -17.46
N VAL A 139 -4.03 2.80 -17.32
CA VAL A 139 -3.95 1.52 -18.02
C VAL A 139 -4.78 1.65 -19.30
N THR A 140 -4.11 1.63 -20.43
CA THR A 140 -4.72 1.78 -21.76
C THR A 140 -5.00 0.42 -22.40
N GLU A 141 -5.80 0.40 -23.47
CA GLU A 141 -6.18 -0.84 -24.17
C GLU A 141 -4.97 -1.58 -24.76
N ASP A 142 -3.98 -0.85 -25.24
CA ASP A 142 -2.75 -1.40 -25.83
C ASP A 142 -1.84 -2.07 -24.80
N MET A 143 -2.04 -1.79 -23.52
CA MET A 143 -1.33 -2.45 -22.42
C MET A 143 -1.92 -3.81 -22.04
N LEU A 144 -3.14 -4.11 -22.46
CA LEU A 144 -3.83 -5.33 -22.05
C LEU A 144 -3.21 -6.58 -22.67
N GLY A 145 -3.14 -7.66 -21.87
CA GLY A 145 -2.64 -8.95 -22.36
C GLY A 145 -1.12 -9.05 -22.49
N ASN A 146 -0.37 -8.10 -21.96
CA ASN A 146 1.10 -8.06 -21.98
C ASN A 146 1.79 -9.06 -21.04
N TYR A 147 1.01 -9.91 -20.35
CA TYR A 147 1.58 -10.86 -19.42
C TYR A 147 2.19 -12.06 -20.13
N SER A 148 3.41 -12.43 -19.71
CA SER A 148 4.11 -13.61 -20.17
C SER A 148 3.25 -14.85 -19.87
N GLN A 149 2.88 -15.58 -20.90
CA GLN A 149 2.25 -16.88 -20.76
C GLN A 149 3.26 -17.81 -20.09
N THR A 150 3.21 -17.91 -18.76
CA THR A 150 3.88 -19.00 -18.06
C THR A 150 3.19 -20.27 -18.52
N THR A 151 3.79 -20.93 -19.51
CA THR A 151 3.26 -22.10 -20.18
C THR A 151 3.26 -23.25 -19.18
N TYR A 152 2.18 -23.42 -18.43
CA TYR A 152 1.91 -24.69 -17.78
C TYR A 152 1.58 -25.69 -18.88
N GLY A 153 2.60 -26.47 -19.30
CA GLY A 153 2.46 -27.71 -20.01
C GLY A 153 1.82 -27.64 -21.39
N ARG A 154 2.51 -27.03 -22.34
CA ARG A 154 2.36 -27.39 -23.76
C ARG A 154 3.73 -27.53 -24.38
N THR A 155 4.05 -28.75 -24.78
CA THR A 155 5.14 -29.04 -25.72
C THR A 155 4.83 -28.32 -27.00
N ALA A 156 5.40 -27.14 -27.21
CA ALA A 156 5.28 -26.41 -28.47
C ALA A 156 6.26 -27.00 -29.45
N ALA A 157 5.72 -27.64 -30.48
CA ALA A 157 6.44 -27.84 -31.71
C ALA A 157 6.80 -26.47 -32.31
N SER A 158 8.10 -26.26 -32.44
CA SER A 158 8.80 -25.27 -33.26
C SER A 158 7.94 -24.36 -34.14
N ARG A 159 7.88 -23.10 -33.75
CA ARG A 159 7.74 -21.97 -34.66
C ARG A 159 8.67 -20.87 -34.16
N THR A 160 9.65 -20.52 -35.01
CA THR A 160 10.41 -19.29 -34.88
C THR A 160 9.45 -18.12 -35.05
N VAL A 161 8.98 -17.60 -33.90
CA VAL A 161 8.32 -16.31 -33.81
C VAL A 161 9.41 -15.41 -33.28
N GLU A 162 9.67 -14.30 -33.97
CA GLU A 162 10.48 -13.20 -33.49
C GLU A 162 10.02 -12.89 -32.06
N GLU A 163 10.98 -12.83 -31.13
CA GLU A 163 10.72 -12.45 -29.73
C GLU A 163 10.19 -11.00 -29.73
N GLU A 164 8.86 -10.84 -29.82
CA GLU A 164 8.23 -9.64 -29.25
C GLU A 164 8.55 -9.68 -27.76
N THR A 165 9.50 -8.83 -27.36
CA THR A 165 9.75 -8.54 -25.96
C THR A 165 8.48 -7.93 -25.41
N ASP A 166 7.68 -8.74 -24.70
CA ASP A 166 6.52 -8.28 -23.94
C ASP A 166 7.03 -7.19 -22.97
N GLU A 167 6.76 -5.93 -23.32
CA GLU A 167 7.14 -4.79 -22.48
C GLU A 167 6.34 -4.84 -21.20
N ILE A 168 6.98 -5.29 -20.13
CA ILE A 168 6.38 -5.24 -18.79
C ILE A 168 6.46 -3.80 -18.30
N TYR A 169 5.30 -3.17 -18.13
CA TYR A 169 5.20 -1.82 -17.62
C TYR A 169 5.63 -1.77 -16.15
N THR A 170 6.53 -0.85 -15.81
CA THR A 170 7.11 -0.75 -14.47
C THR A 170 6.71 0.53 -13.78
N LEU A 171 6.12 0.40 -12.58
CA LEU A 171 5.83 1.51 -11.68
C LEU A 171 6.86 1.55 -10.54
N ARG A 172 7.44 2.72 -10.30
CA ARG A 172 8.48 2.92 -9.27
C ARG A 172 7.95 3.78 -8.13
N PHE A 173 8.15 3.29 -6.90
CA PHE A 173 7.76 4.00 -5.69
C PHE A 173 8.99 4.22 -4.79
N VAL A 174 9.05 5.39 -4.16
CA VAL A 174 10.07 5.76 -3.16
C VAL A 174 9.36 6.21 -1.90
N PRO A 175 9.01 5.29 -0.99
CA PRO A 175 8.27 5.63 0.22
C PRO A 175 9.07 6.52 1.17
N LYS A 176 8.35 7.41 1.85
CA LYS A 176 8.87 8.29 2.89
C LYS A 176 8.17 8.02 4.21
N LYS A 177 8.93 8.04 5.30
CA LYS A 177 8.41 7.82 6.65
C LYS A 177 7.48 8.96 7.06
N LEU A 178 6.27 8.60 7.47
CA LEU A 178 5.26 9.52 8.00
C LEU A 178 5.35 9.63 9.53
N THR A 179 5.66 8.54 10.21
CA THR A 179 5.80 8.53 11.67
C THR A 179 7.19 8.99 12.08
N ARG A 180 7.28 9.74 13.18
CA ARG A 180 8.55 10.18 13.75
C ARG A 180 8.67 9.68 15.19
N LYS A 181 9.85 9.21 15.56
CA LYS A 181 10.17 8.81 16.93
C LYS A 181 10.70 10.02 17.69
N VAL A 182 10.02 10.38 18.77
CA VAL A 182 10.47 11.41 19.69
C VAL A 182 11.04 10.72 20.93
N ALA A 183 12.29 10.99 21.25
CA ALA A 183 12.92 10.54 22.49
C ALA A 183 13.01 11.71 23.45
N ALA A 184 12.42 11.57 24.64
CA ALA A 184 12.51 12.55 25.72
C ALA A 184 13.36 11.97 26.86
N VAL A 185 14.32 12.75 27.36
CA VAL A 185 15.12 12.40 28.52
C VAL A 185 14.69 13.31 29.66
N LEU A 186 14.20 12.70 30.72
CA LEU A 186 13.74 13.41 31.92
C LEU A 186 14.75 13.19 33.06
N HIS A 187 15.30 14.28 33.59
CA HIS A 187 16.13 14.27 34.75
C HIS A 187 15.26 14.51 35.99
N ILE A 188 15.15 13.49 36.84
CA ILE A 188 14.31 13.57 38.07
C ILE A 188 15.19 13.48 39.28
N GLU A 189 15.11 14.50 40.15
CA GLU A 189 15.77 14.50 41.46
C GLU A 189 14.86 13.84 42.50
N GLY A 190 15.44 13.16 43.48
CA GLY A 190 14.69 12.53 44.56
C GLY A 190 13.91 11.26 44.14
N LEU A 191 14.42 10.52 43.18
CA LEU A 191 13.76 9.33 42.60
C LEU A 191 13.40 8.27 43.66
N ASN A 192 14.17 8.17 44.75
CA ASN A 192 13.92 7.24 45.86
C ASN A 192 12.59 7.49 46.59
N ASN A 193 12.00 8.67 46.43
CA ASN A 193 10.73 9.06 47.03
C ASN A 193 9.53 8.89 46.07
N ILE A 194 9.78 8.45 44.82
CA ILE A 194 8.76 8.29 43.81
C ILE A 194 8.42 6.82 43.65
N ARG A 195 7.16 6.47 43.92
CA ARG A 195 6.66 5.09 43.77
C ARG A 195 6.34 4.74 42.33
N SER A 196 5.83 5.69 41.55
CA SER A 196 5.52 5.54 40.13
C SER A 196 5.54 6.91 39.46
N ALA A 197 5.98 6.93 38.17
CA ALA A 197 5.92 8.13 37.35
C ALA A 197 5.29 7.77 36.01
N THR A 198 4.40 8.62 35.51
CA THR A 198 3.77 8.47 34.18
C THR A 198 4.01 9.75 33.40
N CYS A 199 4.57 9.60 32.20
CA CYS A 199 4.77 10.69 31.27
C CYS A 199 3.73 10.64 30.17
N ARG A 200 3.23 11.79 29.74
CA ARG A 200 2.32 11.94 28.60
C ARG A 200 2.86 13.04 27.69
N LEU A 201 2.86 12.75 26.38
CA LEU A 201 3.13 13.73 25.36
C LEU A 201 1.78 14.21 24.80
N SER A 202 1.59 15.53 24.71
CA SER A 202 0.40 16.16 24.11
C SER A 202 0.81 17.03 22.93
N GLY A 203 -0.18 17.39 22.09
CA GLY A 203 0.08 18.22 20.91
C GLY A 203 0.61 17.46 19.69
N VAL A 204 0.52 16.12 19.72
CA VAL A 204 0.84 15.28 18.56
C VAL A 204 -0.40 14.99 17.74
N ALA A 205 -0.23 14.81 16.43
CA ALA A 205 -1.33 14.44 15.54
C ALA A 205 -1.82 13.01 15.85
N GLU A 206 -3.14 12.85 16.00
CA GLU A 206 -3.78 11.54 16.20
C GLU A 206 -3.84 10.75 14.89
N SER A 207 -3.94 11.44 13.75
CA SER A 207 -4.14 10.83 12.44
C SER A 207 -3.44 11.62 11.34
N PHE A 208 -3.27 10.95 10.19
CA PHE A 208 -2.61 11.52 9.04
C PHE A 208 -3.22 11.02 7.72
N PRO A 209 -3.60 11.93 6.78
CA PRO A 209 -4.07 11.54 5.46
C PRO A 209 -2.92 11.00 4.60
N CYS A 210 -3.09 9.77 4.09
CA CYS A 210 -2.01 9.05 3.39
C CYS A 210 -1.65 9.63 2.02
N HIS A 211 -2.55 10.38 1.39
CA HIS A 211 -2.34 10.99 0.06
C HIS A 211 -1.50 12.28 0.10
N ARG A 212 -1.31 12.91 1.27
CA ARG A 212 -0.57 14.17 1.38
C ARG A 212 0.93 13.96 1.21
N LYS A 213 1.50 14.64 0.22
CA LYS A 213 2.95 14.68 -0.04
C LYS A 213 3.73 15.55 0.97
N ASP A 214 3.05 16.50 1.61
CA ASP A 214 3.64 17.49 2.50
C ASP A 214 3.44 17.13 3.97
N VAL A 215 4.21 16.17 4.44
CA VAL A 215 4.27 15.87 5.87
C VAL A 215 5.25 16.81 6.55
N CYS A 216 4.69 17.76 7.31
CA CYS A 216 5.40 18.54 8.34
C CYS A 216 6.74 19.15 7.95
N GLN A 217 6.73 20.22 7.15
CA GLN A 217 7.79 21.24 7.26
C GLN A 217 7.57 22.19 8.47
N HIS A 218 6.44 22.08 9.20
CA HIS A 218 6.07 23.05 10.26
C HIS A 218 5.71 22.38 11.60
N CYS A 219 6.49 21.40 12.04
CA CYS A 219 6.56 21.08 13.46
C CYS A 219 7.88 21.62 13.99
N ASP A 220 8.10 22.92 13.94
CA ASP A 220 9.03 23.57 14.81
C ASP A 220 8.49 23.40 16.22
N ALA A 221 9.11 22.50 16.99
CA ALA A 221 8.91 22.40 18.40
C ALA A 221 9.37 23.73 19.01
N GLY A 222 8.40 24.63 19.23
CA GLY A 222 8.61 25.72 20.15
C GLY A 222 8.90 25.13 21.52
N VAL A 223 10.11 25.35 22.00
CA VAL A 223 10.57 25.07 23.37
C VAL A 223 9.79 25.90 24.35
#